data_5009c77363b1c0cf9219241b33d28b93
#
_entry.id   5009c77363b1c0cf9219241b33d28b93
#
_cell.length_a   1.000
_cell.length_b   1.000
_cell.length_c   1.000
_cell.angle_alpha   90.00
_cell.angle_beta   90.00
_cell.angle_gamma   90.00
#
_symmetry.space_group_name_H-M   'P 1'
#
loop_
_entity.id
_entity.type
_entity.pdbx_description
1 polymer ?
#
loop_
_entity_poly.entity_id
_entity_poly.type
_entity_poly.pdbx_seq_one_letter_code
_entity_poly.pdbx_strand_id
1 'polypeptide(L)'
;LGDVYKRQLLALEEAANSIEDDFLKKGIMLIVDGTDPELVRNIMQTELDAVDTRHNEKIGFWANWGGMGPAWGMIGTLIGLVNMLYNMDDMSSIGPNMAVALLTTLYGSLLSNWICIPVSFKLKMKNDDEITMKQIMVEGLLSIQAGENPRVIEEKLKSFLSPGERENQGDDAQAGEAAAEGGEA
;
A
#
# COMPACT_ATOMS: atom_id res chain seq x y z
N LEU A 1 -3.52 38.60 -16.61
CA LEU A 1 -3.07 37.54 -15.66
C LEU A 1 -4.27 36.78 -15.07
N GLY A 2 -5.35 37.46 -14.65
CA GLY A 2 -6.56 36.84 -14.10
C GLY A 2 -7.31 35.92 -15.06
N ASP A 3 -7.36 36.29 -16.36
CA ASP A 3 -8.06 35.50 -17.37
C ASP A 3 -7.26 34.22 -17.79
N VAL A 4 -5.94 34.28 -17.76
CA VAL A 4 -5.09 33.11 -18.01
C VAL A 4 -5.24 32.12 -16.88
N TYR A 5 -5.21 32.60 -15.63
CA TYR A 5 -5.40 31.75 -14.44
C TYR A 5 -6.79 31.09 -14.43
N LYS A 6 -7.85 31.83 -14.76
CA LYS A 6 -9.21 31.28 -14.88
C LYS A 6 -9.33 30.22 -15.96
N ARG A 7 -8.67 30.39 -17.11
CA ARG A 7 -8.66 29.38 -18.18
C ARG A 7 -7.92 28.11 -17.76
N GLN A 8 -6.82 28.25 -17.01
CA GLN A 8 -6.10 27.10 -16.45
C GLN A 8 -6.94 26.33 -15.45
N LEU A 9 -7.66 27.01 -14.55
CA LEU A 9 -8.56 26.38 -13.59
C LEU A 9 -9.73 25.66 -14.26
N LEU A 10 -10.34 26.24 -15.30
CA LEU A 10 -11.41 25.59 -16.08
C LEU A 10 -10.89 24.34 -16.82
N ALA A 11 -9.71 24.40 -17.39
CA ALA A 11 -9.09 23.24 -18.02
C ALA A 11 -8.76 22.12 -17.00
N LEU A 12 -8.39 22.51 -15.77
CA LEU A 12 -8.18 21.57 -14.67
C LEU A 12 -9.50 20.92 -14.22
N GLU A 13 -10.60 21.68 -14.17
CA GLU A 13 -11.93 21.17 -13.85
C GLU A 13 -12.45 20.18 -14.91
N GLU A 14 -12.25 20.49 -16.19
CA GLU A 14 -12.57 19.56 -17.29
C GLU A 14 -11.73 18.28 -17.21
N ALA A 15 -10.42 18.41 -16.92
CA ALA A 15 -9.53 17.25 -16.70
C ALA A 15 -9.96 16.42 -15.50
N ALA A 16 -10.40 17.04 -14.40
CA ALA A 16 -10.89 16.34 -13.20
C ALA A 16 -12.09 15.43 -13.50
N ASN A 17 -12.96 15.83 -14.45
CA ASN A 17 -14.11 15.01 -14.83
C ASN A 17 -13.74 13.75 -15.62
N SER A 18 -12.55 13.70 -16.22
CA SER A 18 -12.01 12.54 -16.95
C SER A 18 -11.19 11.58 -16.06
N ILE A 19 -10.91 11.98 -14.81
CA ILE A 19 -10.09 11.20 -13.88
C ILE A 19 -10.98 10.23 -13.09
N GLU A 20 -10.59 8.97 -13.08
CA GLU A 20 -11.30 7.90 -12.34
C GLU A 20 -10.96 7.87 -10.84
N ASP A 21 -9.82 8.45 -10.43
CA ASP A 21 -9.38 8.47 -9.04
C ASP A 21 -10.09 9.59 -8.25
N ASP A 22 -10.92 9.19 -7.29
CA ASP A 22 -11.71 10.11 -6.46
C ASP A 22 -10.83 11.00 -5.57
N PHE A 23 -9.69 10.50 -5.10
CA PHE A 23 -8.76 11.24 -4.26
C PHE A 23 -8.10 12.39 -5.03
N LEU A 24 -7.61 12.11 -6.24
CA LEU A 24 -7.03 13.12 -7.12
C LEU A 24 -8.07 14.15 -7.57
N LYS A 25 -9.26 13.68 -7.94
CA LYS A 25 -10.39 14.55 -8.33
C LYS A 25 -10.76 15.52 -7.21
N LYS A 26 -10.87 15.04 -5.97
CA LYS A 26 -11.15 15.88 -4.81
C LYS A 26 -10.07 16.94 -4.59
N GLY A 27 -8.80 16.57 -4.72
CA GLY A 27 -7.68 17.50 -4.59
C GLY A 27 -7.72 18.60 -5.66
N ILE A 28 -8.02 18.26 -6.91
CA ILE A 28 -8.18 19.23 -7.99
C ILE A 28 -9.34 20.17 -7.71
N MET A 29 -10.48 19.68 -7.26
CA MET A 29 -11.65 20.52 -6.94
C MET A 29 -11.34 21.54 -5.82
N LEU A 30 -10.62 21.12 -4.77
CA LEU A 30 -10.17 22.03 -3.70
C LEU A 30 -9.29 23.17 -4.24
N ILE A 31 -8.42 22.88 -5.22
CA ILE A 31 -7.57 23.90 -5.86
C ILE A 31 -8.42 24.84 -6.74
N VAL A 32 -9.36 24.29 -7.52
CA VAL A 32 -10.27 25.07 -8.37
C VAL A 32 -11.14 26.02 -7.54
N ASP A 33 -11.58 25.57 -6.36
CA ASP A 33 -12.33 26.38 -5.39
C ASP A 33 -11.48 27.49 -4.73
N GLY A 34 -10.18 27.55 -5.02
CA GLY A 34 -9.27 28.56 -4.47
C GLY A 34 -8.93 28.35 -2.99
N THR A 35 -9.01 27.12 -2.50
CA THR A 35 -8.67 26.77 -1.12
C THR A 35 -7.19 27.06 -0.85
N ASP A 36 -6.88 27.50 0.36
CA ASP A 36 -5.50 27.76 0.79
C ASP A 36 -4.63 26.49 0.70
N PRO A 37 -3.38 26.57 0.18
CA PRO A 37 -2.53 25.42 -0.02
C PRO A 37 -2.26 24.59 1.24
N GLU A 38 -2.12 25.24 2.41
CA GLU A 38 -1.93 24.52 3.67
C GLU A 38 -3.19 23.75 4.06
N LEU A 39 -4.37 24.33 3.79
CA LEU A 39 -5.63 23.66 4.07
C LEU A 39 -5.85 22.47 3.11
N VAL A 40 -5.51 22.60 1.82
CA VAL A 40 -5.53 21.50 0.85
C VAL A 40 -4.62 20.36 1.33
N ARG A 41 -3.38 20.68 1.69
CA ARG A 41 -2.42 19.71 2.23
C ARG A 41 -3.00 18.97 3.44
N ASN A 42 -3.55 19.70 4.40
CA ASN A 42 -4.08 19.12 5.64
C ASN A 42 -5.29 18.20 5.39
N ILE A 43 -6.21 18.61 4.50
CA ILE A 43 -7.39 17.81 4.14
C ILE A 43 -6.94 16.50 3.47
N MET A 44 -6.07 16.60 2.47
CA MET A 44 -5.58 15.44 1.72
C MET A 44 -4.76 14.49 2.61
N GLN A 45 -3.91 15.03 3.48
CA GLN A 45 -3.13 14.23 4.42
C GLN A 45 -4.03 13.52 5.44
N THR A 46 -5.06 14.19 5.95
CA THR A 46 -6.02 13.57 6.88
C THR A 46 -6.75 12.39 6.22
N GLU A 47 -7.11 12.53 4.95
CA GLU A 47 -7.74 11.45 4.19
C GLU A 47 -6.78 10.27 3.96
N LEU A 48 -5.53 10.57 3.64
CA LEU A 48 -4.47 9.58 3.47
C LEU A 48 -4.22 8.80 4.77
N ASP A 49 -4.12 9.49 5.91
CA ASP A 49 -3.94 8.87 7.22
C ASP A 49 -5.14 7.99 7.61
N ALA A 50 -6.37 8.41 7.24
CA ALA A 50 -7.56 7.60 7.46
C ALA A 50 -7.58 6.32 6.60
N VAL A 51 -7.10 6.38 5.36
CA VAL A 51 -6.95 5.20 4.48
C VAL A 51 -5.90 4.25 5.07
N ASP A 52 -4.73 4.77 5.43
CA ASP A 52 -3.63 3.99 6.02
C ASP A 52 -4.07 3.29 7.31
N THR A 53 -4.73 4.01 8.22
CA THR A 53 -5.25 3.43 9.47
C THR A 53 -6.20 2.27 9.21
N ARG A 54 -7.16 2.43 8.28
CA ARG A 54 -8.13 1.40 7.92
C ARG A 54 -7.47 0.17 7.28
N HIS A 55 -6.44 0.36 6.46
CA HIS A 55 -5.67 -0.73 5.87
C HIS A 55 -4.82 -1.45 6.92
N ASN A 56 -4.16 -0.70 7.82
CA ASN A 56 -3.35 -1.26 8.89
C ASN A 56 -4.17 -2.13 9.88
N GLU A 57 -5.44 -1.80 10.12
CA GLU A 57 -6.34 -2.67 10.88
C GLU A 57 -6.48 -4.07 10.23
N LYS A 58 -6.65 -4.12 8.90
CA LYS A 58 -6.75 -5.40 8.15
C LYS A 58 -5.43 -6.17 8.12
N ILE A 59 -4.33 -5.45 7.95
CA ILE A 59 -2.98 -6.02 7.99
C ILE A 59 -2.71 -6.60 9.38
N GLY A 60 -3.04 -5.84 10.44
CA GLY A 60 -2.91 -6.25 11.83
C GLY A 60 -3.73 -7.49 12.18
N PHE A 61 -4.92 -7.63 11.63
CA PHE A 61 -5.72 -8.84 11.79
C PHE A 61 -4.97 -10.09 11.34
N TRP A 62 -4.41 -10.10 10.12
CA TRP A 62 -3.66 -11.23 9.60
C TRP A 62 -2.34 -11.47 10.34
N ALA A 63 -1.65 -10.40 10.75
CA ALA A 63 -0.43 -10.48 11.54
C ALA A 63 -0.67 -11.12 12.92
N ASN A 64 -1.75 -10.72 13.60
CA ASN A 64 -2.15 -11.27 14.89
C ASN A 64 -2.51 -12.76 14.80
N TRP A 65 -3.26 -13.15 13.77
CA TRP A 65 -3.59 -14.55 13.51
C TRP A 65 -2.32 -15.38 13.23
N GLY A 66 -1.38 -14.79 12.49
CA GLY A 66 -0.07 -15.39 12.27
C GLY A 66 0.69 -15.65 13.58
N GLY A 67 0.69 -14.69 14.50
CA GLY A 67 1.31 -14.84 15.81
C GLY A 67 0.62 -15.87 16.72
N MET A 68 -0.71 -15.99 16.62
CA MET A 68 -1.50 -16.94 17.42
C MET A 68 -1.36 -18.39 16.96
N GLY A 69 -1.13 -18.66 15.67
CA GLY A 69 -1.04 -20.00 15.12
C GLY A 69 -0.06 -20.92 15.85
N PRO A 70 1.23 -20.56 15.97
CA PRO A 70 2.21 -21.33 16.72
C PRO A 70 1.89 -21.43 18.21
N ALA A 71 1.34 -20.37 18.80
CA ALA A 71 0.96 -20.37 20.22
C ALA A 71 -0.12 -21.40 20.53
N TRP A 72 -1.16 -21.49 19.71
CA TRP A 72 -2.18 -22.55 19.82
C TRP A 72 -1.63 -23.93 19.53
N GLY A 73 -0.68 -24.04 18.55
CA GLY A 73 0.05 -25.26 18.29
C GLY A 73 0.82 -25.76 19.53
N MET A 74 1.52 -24.87 20.22
CA MET A 74 2.24 -25.19 21.44
C MET A 74 1.31 -25.61 22.59
N ILE A 75 0.16 -24.96 22.76
CA ILE A 75 -0.86 -25.40 23.72
C ILE A 75 -1.31 -26.85 23.41
N GLY A 76 -1.53 -27.16 22.14
CA GLY A 76 -1.91 -28.50 21.72
C GLY A 76 -0.83 -29.55 22.03
N THR A 77 0.48 -29.21 21.90
CA THR A 77 1.54 -30.13 22.31
C THR A 77 1.54 -30.39 23.81
N LEU A 78 1.35 -29.36 24.62
CA LEU A 78 1.29 -29.52 26.08
C LEU A 78 0.12 -30.43 26.50
N ILE A 79 -1.06 -30.26 25.89
CA ILE A 79 -2.22 -31.12 26.13
C ILE A 79 -1.92 -32.58 25.75
N GLY A 80 -1.31 -32.79 24.57
CA GLY A 80 -0.91 -34.13 24.12
C GLY A 80 0.09 -34.80 25.03
N LEU A 81 1.10 -34.05 25.50
CA LEU A 81 2.10 -34.57 26.45
C LEU A 81 1.47 -34.88 27.81
N VAL A 82 0.60 -34.04 28.34
CA VAL A 82 -0.11 -34.33 29.59
C VAL A 82 -0.94 -35.60 29.44
N ASN A 83 -1.66 -35.77 28.35
CA ASN A 83 -2.46 -36.97 28.09
C ASN A 83 -1.57 -38.24 27.96
N MET A 84 -0.43 -38.09 27.33
CA MET A 84 0.57 -39.19 27.26
C MET A 84 1.09 -39.60 28.66
N LEU A 85 1.36 -38.60 29.51
CA LEU A 85 1.86 -38.89 30.89
C LEU A 85 0.78 -39.54 31.77
N TYR A 86 -0.48 -39.20 31.62
CA TYR A 86 -1.60 -39.83 32.33
C TYR A 86 -1.77 -41.30 31.95
N ASN A 87 -1.38 -41.69 30.72
CA ASN A 87 -1.57 -43.04 30.19
C ASN A 87 -0.23 -43.80 30.04
N MET A 88 0.78 -43.47 30.83
CA MET A 88 2.13 -44.07 30.73
C MET A 88 2.15 -45.60 30.99
N ASP A 89 1.16 -46.11 31.72
CA ASP A 89 1.03 -47.54 31.99
C ASP A 89 0.70 -48.38 30.74
N ASP A 90 0.12 -47.71 29.72
CA ASP A 90 -0.17 -48.33 28.42
C ASP A 90 0.81 -47.89 27.36
N MET A 91 1.83 -48.72 27.12
CA MET A 91 2.87 -48.50 26.10
C MET A 91 2.30 -48.29 24.69
N SER A 92 1.12 -48.83 24.38
CA SER A 92 0.47 -48.70 23.07
C SER A 92 -0.10 -47.28 22.82
N SER A 93 -0.40 -46.54 23.86
CA SER A 93 -0.99 -45.18 23.79
C SER A 93 0.05 -44.08 23.60
N ILE A 94 1.33 -44.32 23.91
CA ILE A 94 2.41 -43.34 23.87
C ILE A 94 2.63 -42.79 22.46
N GLY A 95 2.74 -43.68 21.47
CA GLY A 95 2.96 -43.28 20.05
C GLY A 95 1.85 -42.37 19.49
N PRO A 96 0.58 -42.78 19.58
CA PRO A 96 -0.54 -41.95 19.10
C PRO A 96 -0.64 -40.57 19.78
N ASN A 97 -0.48 -40.51 21.12
CA ASN A 97 -0.53 -39.25 21.87
C ASN A 97 0.61 -38.29 21.48
N MET A 98 1.82 -38.84 21.28
CA MET A 98 2.97 -38.06 20.80
C MET A 98 2.76 -37.55 19.39
N ALA A 99 2.20 -38.39 18.50
CA ALA A 99 1.87 -37.96 17.12
C ALA A 99 0.86 -36.78 17.08
N VAL A 100 -0.19 -36.85 17.90
CA VAL A 100 -1.15 -35.76 18.02
C VAL A 100 -0.49 -34.47 18.51
N ALA A 101 0.37 -34.57 19.54
CA ALA A 101 1.11 -33.41 20.06
C ALA A 101 1.97 -32.75 18.96
N LEU A 102 2.71 -33.51 18.17
CA LEU A 102 3.56 -32.99 17.09
C LEU A 102 2.73 -32.41 15.94
N LEU A 103 1.61 -33.03 15.57
CA LEU A 103 0.72 -32.56 14.50
C LEU A 103 0.11 -31.20 14.81
N THR A 104 -0.26 -30.94 16.06
CA THR A 104 -0.85 -29.63 16.44
C THR A 104 0.12 -28.48 16.20
N THR A 105 1.41 -28.67 16.52
CA THR A 105 2.45 -27.65 16.24
C THR A 105 2.70 -27.50 14.74
N LEU A 106 2.72 -28.61 14.01
CA LEU A 106 2.88 -28.59 12.55
C LEU A 106 1.80 -27.74 11.90
N TYR A 107 0.52 -28.02 12.20
CA TYR A 107 -0.58 -27.26 11.62
C TYR A 107 -0.61 -25.81 12.07
N GLY A 108 -0.33 -25.51 13.34
CA GLY A 108 -0.21 -24.15 13.85
C GLY A 108 0.85 -23.34 13.11
N SER A 109 2.03 -23.96 12.90
CA SER A 109 3.14 -23.35 12.17
C SER A 109 2.86 -23.19 10.68
N LEU A 110 2.21 -24.16 10.03
CA LEU A 110 1.80 -24.07 8.63
C LEU A 110 0.81 -22.93 8.42
N LEU A 111 -0.24 -22.85 9.24
CA LEU A 111 -1.24 -21.79 9.14
C LEU A 111 -0.60 -20.41 9.28
N SER A 112 0.27 -20.25 10.25
CA SER A 112 0.99 -19.00 10.49
C SER A 112 1.90 -18.61 9.34
N ASN A 113 2.90 -19.44 9.08
CA ASN A 113 4.03 -19.08 8.21
C ASN A 113 3.70 -19.18 6.72
N TRP A 114 2.76 -20.04 6.35
CA TRP A 114 2.44 -20.26 4.94
C TRP A 114 1.25 -19.44 4.46
N ILE A 115 0.32 -19.09 5.35
CA ILE A 115 -0.90 -18.35 4.99
C ILE A 115 -0.89 -16.96 5.60
N CYS A 116 -0.95 -16.84 6.94
CA CYS A 116 -1.23 -15.58 7.61
C CYS A 116 -0.12 -14.54 7.42
N ILE A 117 1.13 -14.91 7.63
CA ILE A 117 2.28 -14.01 7.51
C ILE A 117 2.48 -13.52 6.07
N PRO A 118 2.48 -14.37 5.02
CA PRO A 118 2.61 -13.91 3.65
C PRO A 118 1.46 -13.00 3.19
N VAL A 119 0.23 -13.29 3.62
CA VAL A 119 -0.93 -12.43 3.33
C VAL A 119 -0.77 -11.07 3.96
N SER A 120 -0.43 -11.01 5.26
CA SER A 120 -0.17 -9.75 5.97
C SER A 120 0.92 -8.94 5.28
N PHE A 121 2.03 -9.57 4.92
CA PHE A 121 3.15 -8.90 4.25
C PHE A 121 2.76 -8.34 2.88
N LYS A 122 2.03 -9.12 2.07
CA LYS A 122 1.56 -8.67 0.76
C LYS A 122 0.56 -7.51 0.85
N LEU A 123 -0.33 -7.54 1.86
CA LEU A 123 -1.24 -6.42 2.11
C LEU A 123 -0.49 -5.16 2.53
N LYS A 124 0.55 -5.32 3.36
CA LYS A 124 1.39 -4.20 3.77
C LYS A 124 2.10 -3.57 2.58
N MET A 125 2.76 -4.37 1.72
CA MET A 125 3.41 -3.85 0.52
C MET A 125 2.44 -3.05 -0.36
N LYS A 126 1.23 -3.59 -0.61
CA LYS A 126 0.22 -2.89 -1.41
C LYS A 126 -0.27 -1.59 -0.76
N ASN A 127 -0.38 -1.57 0.58
CA ASN A 127 -0.72 -0.35 1.30
C ASN A 127 0.38 0.70 1.15
N ASP A 128 1.64 0.31 1.34
CA ASP A 128 2.78 1.21 1.24
C ASP A 128 2.90 1.81 -0.18
N ASP A 129 2.65 1.00 -1.23
CA ASP A 129 2.60 1.45 -2.63
C ASP A 129 1.46 2.45 -2.86
N GLU A 130 0.24 2.16 -2.36
CA GLU A 130 -0.92 3.05 -2.51
C GLU A 130 -0.72 4.38 -1.78
N ILE A 131 -0.19 4.35 -0.55
CA ILE A 131 0.10 5.55 0.24
C ILE A 131 1.16 6.39 -0.47
N THR A 132 2.23 5.79 -0.97
CA THR A 132 3.27 6.49 -1.72
C THR A 132 2.69 7.16 -2.98
N MET A 133 1.87 6.45 -3.75
CA MET A 133 1.22 7.02 -4.93
C MET A 133 0.36 8.23 -4.59
N LYS A 134 -0.44 8.14 -3.53
CA LYS A 134 -1.29 9.26 -3.08
C LYS A 134 -0.47 10.44 -2.54
N GLN A 135 0.66 10.19 -1.88
CA GLN A 135 1.59 11.25 -1.47
C GLN A 135 2.17 12.00 -2.67
N ILE A 136 2.54 11.29 -3.73
CA ILE A 136 3.00 11.88 -4.99
C ILE A 136 1.89 12.77 -5.60
N MET A 137 0.63 12.31 -5.59
CA MET A 137 -0.50 13.10 -6.06
C MET A 137 -0.68 14.40 -5.27
N VAL A 138 -0.60 14.35 -3.94
CA VAL A 138 -0.70 15.53 -3.07
C VAL A 138 0.40 16.53 -3.39
N GLU A 139 1.65 16.06 -3.51
CA GLU A 139 2.79 16.95 -3.79
C GLU A 139 2.70 17.56 -5.20
N GLY A 140 2.25 16.78 -6.19
CA GLY A 140 1.99 17.28 -7.54
C GLY A 140 0.91 18.36 -7.57
N LEU A 141 -0.21 18.14 -6.86
CA LEU A 141 -1.31 19.11 -6.77
C LEU A 141 -0.87 20.43 -6.13
N LEU A 142 -0.10 20.35 -5.04
CA LEU A 142 0.42 21.55 -4.36
C LEU A 142 1.43 22.31 -5.23
N SER A 143 2.25 21.60 -5.99
CA SER A 143 3.19 22.21 -6.94
C SER A 143 2.46 22.92 -8.09
N ILE A 144 1.36 22.34 -8.60
CA ILE A 144 0.50 22.97 -9.59
C ILE A 144 -0.15 24.24 -9.01
N GLN A 145 -0.67 24.16 -7.79
CA GLN A 145 -1.29 25.31 -7.10
C GLN A 145 -0.28 26.45 -6.87
N ALA A 146 0.97 26.10 -6.54
CA ALA A 146 2.05 27.07 -6.37
C ALA A 146 2.52 27.70 -7.70
N GLY A 147 2.09 27.18 -8.85
CA GLY A 147 2.50 27.67 -10.17
C GLY A 147 3.96 27.35 -10.50
N GLU A 148 4.50 26.26 -9.97
CA GLU A 148 5.87 25.81 -10.25
C GLU A 148 6.04 25.46 -11.74
N ASN A 149 7.27 25.58 -12.24
CA ASN A 149 7.59 25.20 -13.63
C ASN A 149 7.35 23.69 -13.84
N PRO A 150 6.68 23.27 -14.93
CA PRO A 150 6.40 21.85 -15.20
C PRO A 150 7.62 20.94 -15.12
N ARG A 151 8.80 21.40 -15.57
CA ARG A 151 10.07 20.64 -15.46
C ARG A 151 10.49 20.42 -14.01
N VAL A 152 10.27 21.42 -13.15
CA VAL A 152 10.58 21.30 -11.71
C VAL A 152 9.63 20.33 -11.03
N ILE A 153 8.33 20.37 -11.40
CA ILE A 153 7.33 19.43 -10.91
C ILE A 153 7.70 18.00 -11.29
N GLU A 154 8.09 17.78 -12.55
CA GLU A 154 8.51 16.48 -13.04
C GLU A 154 9.71 15.93 -12.27
N GLU A 155 10.76 16.73 -12.09
CA GLU A 155 11.94 16.35 -11.30
C GLU A 155 11.60 16.04 -9.83
N LYS A 156 10.71 16.82 -9.25
CA LYS A 156 10.22 16.64 -7.89
C LYS A 156 9.44 15.32 -7.75
N LEU A 157 8.55 15.02 -8.70
CA LEU A 157 7.80 13.77 -8.71
C LEU A 157 8.70 12.55 -8.99
N LYS A 158 9.67 12.68 -9.91
CA LYS A 158 10.67 11.65 -10.15
C LYS A 158 11.53 11.32 -8.92
N SER A 159 11.68 12.26 -7.98
CA SER A 159 12.45 12.00 -6.76
C SER A 159 11.82 10.94 -5.85
N PHE A 160 10.52 10.67 -5.98
CA PHE A 160 9.83 9.61 -5.25
C PHE A 160 10.07 8.21 -5.85
N LEU A 161 10.50 8.14 -7.12
CA LEU A 161 10.78 6.88 -7.79
C LEU A 161 12.16 6.34 -7.41
N SER A 162 12.28 5.02 -7.39
CA SER A 162 13.58 4.36 -7.21
C SER A 162 14.54 4.67 -8.39
N PRO A 163 15.87 4.60 -8.18
CA PRO A 163 16.84 4.89 -9.24
C PRO A 163 16.61 4.07 -10.52
N GLY A 164 16.26 2.79 -10.42
CA GLY A 164 16.02 1.93 -11.58
C GLY A 164 14.72 2.27 -12.34
N GLU A 165 13.70 2.78 -11.66
CA GLU A 165 12.46 3.23 -12.29
C GLU A 165 12.64 4.57 -13.02
N ARG A 166 13.55 5.43 -12.52
CA ARG A 166 13.90 6.71 -13.17
C ARG A 166 14.58 6.49 -14.51
N GLU A 167 15.49 5.50 -14.61
CA GLU A 167 16.19 5.15 -15.85
C GLU A 167 15.21 4.62 -16.90
N ASN A 168 14.29 3.73 -16.53
CA ASN A 168 13.30 3.19 -17.47
C ASN A 168 12.37 4.27 -18.05
N GLN A 169 11.93 5.25 -17.24
CA GLN A 169 11.12 6.37 -17.74
C GLN A 169 11.91 7.34 -18.63
N GLY A 170 13.22 7.46 -18.43
CA GLY A 170 14.09 8.23 -19.30
C GLY A 170 14.18 7.63 -20.70
N ASP A 171 14.27 6.32 -20.81
CA ASP A 171 14.33 5.59 -22.06
C ASP A 171 12.98 5.60 -22.80
N ASP A 172 11.85 5.46 -22.08
CA ASP A 172 10.51 5.52 -22.66
C ASP A 172 10.16 6.93 -23.18
N ALA A 173 10.59 7.98 -22.50
CA ALA A 173 10.39 9.36 -22.95
C ALA A 173 11.20 9.67 -24.21
N GLN A 174 12.45 9.21 -24.33
CA GLN A 174 13.28 9.35 -25.52
C GLN A 174 12.76 8.52 -26.70
N ALA A 175 12.22 7.32 -26.43
CA ALA A 175 11.59 6.50 -27.45
C ALA A 175 10.29 7.13 -27.99
N GLY A 176 9.53 7.81 -27.14
CA GLY A 176 8.33 8.55 -27.52
C GLY A 176 8.61 9.79 -28.37
N GLU A 177 9.65 10.57 -28.04
CA GLU A 177 10.09 11.73 -28.86
C GLU A 177 10.63 11.29 -30.23
N ALA A 178 11.44 10.24 -30.27
CA ALA A 178 11.96 9.70 -31.52
C ALA A 178 10.86 9.14 -32.47
N ALA A 179 9.78 8.59 -31.87
CA ALA A 179 8.63 8.13 -32.63
C ALA A 179 7.75 9.27 -33.19
N ALA A 180 7.69 10.40 -32.47
CA ALA A 180 6.94 11.59 -32.89
C ALA A 180 7.67 12.34 -34.05
N GLU A 181 9.01 12.43 -34.00
CA GLU A 181 9.80 13.06 -35.05
C GLU A 181 9.89 12.19 -36.32
N GLY A 182 9.77 10.87 -36.22
CA GLY A 182 9.78 9.95 -37.37
C GLY A 182 8.47 9.85 -38.16
N GLY A 183 7.38 10.46 -37.70
CA GLY A 183 6.05 10.45 -38.33
C GLY A 183 5.74 11.62 -39.26
N GLU A 184 6.62 12.60 -39.42
CA GLU A 184 6.45 13.79 -40.27
C GLU A 184 7.35 13.79 -41.53
N ALA A 185 7.83 12.65 -42.01
CA ALA A 185 8.64 12.54 -43.25
C ALA A 185 7.89 11.82 -44.35
#